data_1cb7084b10d6df3ce891022aa6bf52d9
#
_entry.id   1cb7084b10d6df3ce891022aa6bf52d9
#
_cell.length_a   1.000
_cell.length_b   1.000
_cell.length_c   1.000
_cell.angle_alpha   90.00
_cell.angle_beta   90.00
_cell.angle_gamma   90.00
#
_symmetry.space_group_name_H-M   'P 1'
#
loop_
_entity.id
_entity.type
_entity.pdbx_description
1 polymer ?
#
loop_
_entity_poly.entity_id
_entity_poly.type
_entity_poly.pdbx_seq_one_letter_code
_entity_poly.pdbx_strand_id
1 'polypeptide(L)'
;MPLQKNQILTLRIERLSSDGSGVAHSADGEAVFVPGTAPGDEARVRIVKDCGRYAFGILDELLTPSPDRVSVDCPVAGPCGGCSLRHLDYAAELRAKQESVLDAFRRIGGLEVPVLDILPSPDADRYRNKVQFPVGIDKNGVPCIGFYAGRTHRIVPCPDCKLQPGVLNEIGNALCAFFAQQGIRPYDEQSGKGLVRHIFLRRGAHSGQIMVCLVCTRAKLPHAEQLCTALRGQFPAISTILLNVNAKSTNVILGSENHILYGPGYIEDTLCGVPVRLGPLSFYQVNTLAAERLYGVAAQYAQLTPDDTLLDLYCGMGTIGLSMAEQCRELIGVEIVPEAIESAKANAARMGEAVAAKSRFFCADAGQAATQLAAEGLHPDIVMLDPPRKGCDEATLSAVVRMAPRRVVYVSCNPATAARDAAWLEQNGYHAEKVQPVDLFPRTKHCECVLLMSKAQ
;
A
#
# COMPACT_ATOMS: atom_id res chain seq x y z
N MET A 1 -5.79 18.05 -36.09
CA MET A 1 -6.82 17.03 -36.49
C MET A 1 -6.94 16.01 -35.37
N PRO A 2 -8.14 15.55 -35.00
CA PRO A 2 -8.30 14.56 -33.94
C PRO A 2 -7.49 13.30 -34.24
N LEU A 3 -6.89 12.72 -33.20
CA LEU A 3 -6.06 11.54 -33.33
C LEU A 3 -6.91 10.32 -33.68
N GLN A 4 -6.43 9.50 -34.64
CA GLN A 4 -7.16 8.33 -35.09
C GLN A 4 -6.65 7.05 -34.44
N LYS A 5 -7.56 6.10 -34.16
CA LYS A 5 -7.18 4.77 -33.68
C LYS A 5 -6.26 4.08 -34.70
N ASN A 6 -5.19 3.45 -34.21
CA ASN A 6 -4.09 2.83 -34.99
C ASN A 6 -3.16 3.82 -35.71
N GLN A 7 -3.34 5.11 -35.57
CA GLN A 7 -2.37 6.10 -36.03
C GLN A 7 -1.05 5.91 -35.28
N ILE A 8 0.07 5.97 -36.01
CA ILE A 8 1.42 5.88 -35.44
C ILE A 8 2.03 7.28 -35.43
N LEU A 9 2.52 7.68 -34.27
CA LEU A 9 3.19 8.97 -34.06
C LEU A 9 4.60 8.74 -33.51
N THR A 10 5.54 9.57 -33.92
CA THR A 10 6.82 9.69 -33.23
C THR A 10 6.69 10.77 -32.16
N LEU A 11 6.82 10.40 -30.91
CA LEU A 11 6.61 11.27 -29.76
C LEU A 11 7.82 11.27 -28.85
N ARG A 12 8.11 12.42 -28.26
CA ARG A 12 9.06 12.56 -27.16
C ARG A 12 8.30 12.61 -25.85
N ILE A 13 8.67 11.72 -24.92
CA ILE A 13 8.07 11.66 -23.61
C ILE A 13 8.64 12.77 -22.71
N GLU A 14 7.79 13.61 -22.18
CA GLU A 14 8.19 14.79 -21.43
C GLU A 14 8.25 14.54 -19.92
N ARG A 15 7.28 13.80 -19.39
CA ARG A 15 7.12 13.52 -17.95
C ARG A 15 6.32 12.25 -17.72
N LEU A 16 6.15 11.85 -16.45
CA LEU A 16 5.20 10.82 -16.05
C LEU A 16 3.91 11.44 -15.50
N SER A 17 2.81 10.77 -15.76
CA SER A 17 1.52 11.03 -15.09
C SER A 17 1.46 10.32 -13.74
N SER A 18 0.46 10.68 -12.92
CA SER A 18 0.22 10.06 -11.61
C SER A 18 -0.11 8.56 -11.68
N ASP A 19 -0.49 8.04 -12.86
CA ASP A 19 -0.70 6.60 -13.07
C ASP A 19 0.56 5.86 -13.58
N GLY A 20 1.70 6.57 -13.72
CA GLY A 20 2.98 6.04 -14.16
C GLY A 20 3.11 5.88 -15.66
N SER A 21 2.17 6.41 -16.46
CA SER A 21 2.29 6.47 -17.92
C SER A 21 3.15 7.68 -18.33
N GLY A 22 3.98 7.54 -19.35
CA GLY A 22 4.64 8.68 -19.95
C GLY A 22 3.62 9.61 -20.61
N VAL A 23 3.88 10.92 -20.56
CA VAL A 23 3.07 11.97 -21.17
C VAL A 23 3.88 12.62 -22.28
N ALA A 24 3.30 12.65 -23.46
CA ALA A 24 3.81 13.38 -24.63
C ALA A 24 2.69 14.24 -25.21
N HIS A 25 3.03 15.16 -26.10
CA HIS A 25 2.03 15.94 -26.85
C HIS A 25 2.15 15.66 -28.34
N SER A 26 1.01 15.56 -29.01
CA SER A 26 0.93 15.53 -30.48
C SER A 26 1.33 16.90 -31.05
N ALA A 27 1.53 16.97 -32.37
CA ALA A 27 1.82 18.22 -33.05
C ALA A 27 0.71 19.30 -32.88
N ASP A 28 -0.51 18.88 -32.64
CA ASP A 28 -1.67 19.75 -32.37
C ASP A 28 -1.85 20.05 -30.86
N GLY A 29 -0.88 19.62 -29.99
CA GLY A 29 -0.87 19.89 -28.55
C GLY A 29 -1.74 18.95 -27.71
N GLU A 30 -2.30 17.89 -28.29
CA GLU A 30 -3.11 16.92 -27.56
C GLU A 30 -2.22 15.97 -26.74
N ALA A 31 -2.53 15.80 -25.44
CA ALA A 31 -1.75 14.94 -24.55
C ALA A 31 -1.97 13.45 -24.90
N VAL A 32 -0.87 12.69 -24.98
CA VAL A 32 -0.86 11.26 -25.23
C VAL A 32 -0.21 10.52 -24.05
N PHE A 33 -0.98 9.61 -23.43
CA PHE A 33 -0.51 8.78 -22.33
C PHE A 33 0.00 7.44 -22.82
N VAL A 34 1.25 7.10 -22.51
CA VAL A 34 1.93 5.91 -23.04
C VAL A 34 2.55 5.11 -21.88
N PRO A 35 1.95 3.98 -21.45
CA PRO A 35 2.52 3.13 -20.41
C PRO A 35 3.89 2.55 -20.81
N GLY A 36 4.78 2.36 -19.83
CA GLY A 36 6.08 1.73 -20.02
C GLY A 36 7.13 2.61 -20.70
N THR A 37 6.87 3.91 -20.83
CA THR A 37 7.83 4.90 -21.31
C THR A 37 8.43 5.73 -20.20
N ALA A 38 9.57 6.32 -20.45
CA ALA A 38 10.36 7.15 -19.53
C ALA A 38 10.47 8.59 -20.04
N PRO A 39 10.54 9.62 -19.17
CA PRO A 39 10.86 10.98 -19.58
C PRO A 39 12.18 11.02 -20.37
N GLY A 40 12.18 11.68 -21.53
CA GLY A 40 13.30 11.71 -22.44
C GLY A 40 13.34 10.62 -23.51
N ASP A 41 12.44 9.61 -23.45
CA ASP A 41 12.31 8.65 -24.54
C ASP A 41 11.82 9.33 -25.82
N GLU A 42 12.37 8.93 -26.95
CA GLU A 42 11.80 9.17 -28.27
C GLU A 42 11.25 7.84 -28.79
N ALA A 43 9.96 7.79 -29.08
CA ALA A 43 9.25 6.53 -29.28
C ALA A 43 8.24 6.61 -30.41
N ARG A 44 8.08 5.51 -31.15
CA ARG A 44 6.91 5.26 -31.99
C ARG A 44 5.76 4.76 -31.15
N VAL A 45 4.67 5.51 -31.18
CA VAL A 45 3.48 5.27 -30.35
C VAL A 45 2.29 5.05 -31.24
N ARG A 46 1.56 3.97 -31.02
CA ARG A 46 0.31 3.68 -31.69
C ARG A 46 -0.86 4.12 -30.83
N ILE A 47 -1.71 4.98 -31.36
CA ILE A 47 -2.92 5.43 -30.68
C ILE A 47 -3.92 4.29 -30.59
N VAL A 48 -4.38 3.98 -29.37
CA VAL A 48 -5.38 2.95 -29.11
C VAL A 48 -6.76 3.52 -28.81
N LYS A 49 -6.80 4.74 -28.25
CA LYS A 49 -8.05 5.42 -27.93
C LYS A 49 -7.86 6.94 -27.92
N ASP A 50 -8.67 7.64 -28.67
CA ASP A 50 -8.84 9.09 -28.59
C ASP A 50 -10.02 9.39 -27.63
N CYS A 51 -9.83 10.36 -26.74
CA CYS A 51 -10.82 10.86 -25.77
C CYS A 51 -11.12 12.36 -25.99
N GLY A 52 -10.73 12.93 -27.12
CA GLY A 52 -10.99 14.30 -27.56
C GLY A 52 -10.06 15.36 -26.99
N ARG A 53 -9.76 15.34 -25.70
CA ARG A 53 -8.78 16.25 -25.04
C ARG A 53 -7.44 15.59 -24.77
N TYR A 54 -7.39 14.28 -24.85
CA TYR A 54 -6.20 13.45 -24.63
C TYR A 54 -6.41 12.09 -25.27
N ALA A 55 -5.33 11.38 -25.54
CA ALA A 55 -5.35 10.06 -26.11
C ALA A 55 -4.52 9.05 -25.29
N PHE A 56 -4.80 7.77 -25.48
CA PHE A 56 -3.96 6.68 -24.98
C PHE A 56 -3.23 6.02 -26.14
N GLY A 57 -1.94 5.81 -25.94
CA GLY A 57 -1.07 5.10 -26.87
C GLY A 57 -0.43 3.87 -26.23
N ILE A 58 0.08 3.00 -27.07
CA ILE A 58 0.98 1.91 -26.71
C ILE A 58 2.33 2.14 -27.36
N LEU A 59 3.40 1.78 -26.68
CA LEU A 59 4.75 1.80 -27.21
C LEU A 59 4.88 0.72 -28.28
N ASP A 60 5.10 1.12 -29.54
CA ASP A 60 5.39 0.21 -30.65
C ASP A 60 6.89 -0.03 -30.78
N GLU A 61 7.69 1.04 -30.74
CA GLU A 61 9.15 0.97 -30.88
C GLU A 61 9.79 2.12 -30.09
N LEU A 62 10.87 1.80 -29.38
CA LEU A 62 11.71 2.78 -28.71
C LEU A 62 12.83 3.19 -29.68
N LEU A 63 12.79 4.44 -30.15
CA LEU A 63 13.75 4.96 -31.12
C LEU A 63 15.04 5.41 -30.43
N THR A 64 14.90 6.25 -29.41
CA THR A 64 16.00 6.74 -28.59
C THR A 64 15.62 6.55 -27.13
N PRO A 65 16.29 5.65 -26.39
CA PRO A 65 16.01 5.45 -24.98
C PRO A 65 16.46 6.64 -24.13
N SER A 66 15.66 6.96 -23.12
CA SER A 66 16.04 7.89 -22.06
C SER A 66 17.29 7.40 -21.32
N PRO A 67 18.19 8.30 -20.88
CA PRO A 67 19.31 7.94 -20.01
C PRO A 67 18.86 7.41 -18.63
N ASP A 68 17.64 7.71 -18.23
CA ASP A 68 17.04 7.24 -16.97
C ASP A 68 16.51 5.78 -17.07
N ARG A 69 16.57 5.14 -18.22
CA ARG A 69 16.19 3.74 -18.39
C ARG A 69 17.23 2.78 -17.86
N VAL A 70 16.75 1.71 -17.24
CA VAL A 70 17.57 0.56 -16.85
C VAL A 70 17.07 -0.71 -17.52
N SER A 71 17.97 -1.69 -17.63
CA SER A 71 17.60 -3.03 -18.06
C SER A 71 16.63 -3.67 -17.04
N VAL A 72 15.48 -4.16 -17.53
CA VAL A 72 14.47 -4.76 -16.66
C VAL A 72 14.90 -6.16 -16.28
N ASP A 73 15.18 -6.38 -15.00
CA ASP A 73 15.66 -7.65 -14.43
C ASP A 73 14.55 -8.66 -14.08
N CYS A 74 13.28 -8.31 -14.32
CA CYS A 74 12.13 -9.17 -14.10
C CYS A 74 11.58 -9.67 -15.45
N PRO A 75 11.65 -10.98 -15.76
CA PRO A 75 11.24 -11.51 -17.05
C PRO A 75 9.73 -11.41 -17.31
N VAL A 76 8.94 -11.14 -16.28
CA VAL A 76 7.48 -11.03 -16.37
C VAL A 76 6.96 -9.60 -16.14
N ALA A 77 7.83 -8.60 -16.12
CA ALA A 77 7.44 -7.21 -15.84
C ALA A 77 6.37 -6.67 -16.80
N GLY A 78 6.45 -6.99 -18.10
CA GLY A 78 5.45 -6.57 -19.08
C GLY A 78 4.07 -7.18 -18.84
N PRO A 79 3.91 -8.49 -18.80
CA PRO A 79 2.61 -9.13 -18.63
C PRO A 79 2.06 -9.08 -17.19
N CYS A 80 2.91 -8.99 -16.16
CA CYS A 80 2.50 -9.04 -14.76
C CYS A 80 1.76 -7.76 -14.31
N GLY A 81 2.15 -6.58 -14.79
CA GLY A 81 1.52 -5.31 -14.40
C GLY A 81 1.69 -4.89 -12.93
N GLY A 82 2.47 -5.63 -12.13
CA GLY A 82 2.68 -5.31 -10.71
C GLY A 82 3.67 -4.16 -10.46
N CYS A 83 4.61 -3.95 -11.39
CA CYS A 83 5.62 -2.89 -11.33
C CYS A 83 5.43 -1.94 -12.53
N SER A 84 5.03 -0.71 -12.27
CA SER A 84 4.81 0.29 -13.32
C SER A 84 6.06 1.07 -13.70
N LEU A 85 7.09 1.12 -12.82
CA LEU A 85 8.29 1.97 -12.97
C LEU A 85 9.60 1.18 -12.96
N ARG A 86 9.57 -0.17 -13.11
CA ARG A 86 10.79 -1.01 -13.04
C ARG A 86 11.77 -0.79 -14.19
N HIS A 87 11.37 -0.10 -15.23
CA HIS A 87 12.20 0.29 -16.37
C HIS A 87 13.00 1.58 -16.14
N LEU A 88 12.78 2.26 -15.02
CA LEU A 88 13.52 3.45 -14.60
C LEU A 88 14.60 3.11 -13.57
N ASP A 89 15.68 3.87 -13.58
CA ASP A 89 16.57 3.90 -12.44
C ASP A 89 15.84 4.46 -11.22
N TYR A 90 16.32 4.12 -10.02
CA TYR A 90 15.58 4.45 -8.80
C TYR A 90 15.58 5.96 -8.51
N ALA A 91 16.63 6.69 -8.88
CA ALA A 91 16.68 8.14 -8.68
C ALA A 91 15.69 8.85 -9.61
N ALA A 92 15.56 8.39 -10.87
CA ALA A 92 14.54 8.91 -11.79
C ALA A 92 13.11 8.59 -11.32
N GLU A 93 12.88 7.39 -10.79
CA GLU A 93 11.60 7.03 -10.17
C GLU A 93 11.23 7.98 -9.02
N LEU A 94 12.19 8.27 -8.13
CA LEU A 94 12.00 9.20 -7.01
C LEU A 94 11.66 10.62 -7.50
N ARG A 95 12.40 11.14 -8.48
CA ARG A 95 12.10 12.45 -9.09
C ARG A 95 10.68 12.52 -9.63
N ALA A 96 10.27 11.51 -10.40
CA ALA A 96 8.91 11.46 -10.97
C ALA A 96 7.81 11.40 -9.88
N LYS A 97 8.03 10.67 -8.78
CA LYS A 97 7.10 10.62 -7.65
C LYS A 97 7.01 11.97 -6.93
N GLN A 98 8.14 12.62 -6.68
CA GLN A 98 8.18 13.95 -6.09
C GLN A 98 7.45 15.00 -6.95
N GLU A 99 7.68 14.99 -8.26
CA GLU A 99 6.97 15.85 -9.21
C GLU A 99 5.46 15.60 -9.19
N SER A 100 5.05 14.33 -9.10
CA SER A 100 3.62 13.99 -9.00
C SER A 100 2.96 14.54 -7.73
N VAL A 101 3.68 14.55 -6.59
CA VAL A 101 3.20 15.19 -5.35
C VAL A 101 3.11 16.70 -5.52
N LEU A 102 4.17 17.33 -6.06
CA LEU A 102 4.18 18.77 -6.32
C LEU A 102 3.03 19.21 -7.25
N ASP A 103 2.84 18.48 -8.36
CA ASP A 103 1.73 18.72 -9.30
C ASP A 103 0.35 18.59 -8.62
N ALA A 104 0.17 17.63 -7.70
CA ALA A 104 -1.09 17.45 -6.98
C ALA A 104 -1.40 18.69 -6.12
N PHE A 105 -0.44 19.16 -5.32
CA PHE A 105 -0.66 20.32 -4.45
C PHE A 105 -0.87 21.62 -5.27
N ARG A 106 -0.09 21.85 -6.32
CA ARG A 106 -0.24 23.03 -7.17
C ARG A 106 -1.52 23.03 -8.00
N ARG A 107 -1.82 21.93 -8.71
CA ARG A 107 -2.90 21.90 -9.71
C ARG A 107 -4.25 21.53 -9.14
N ILE A 108 -4.29 20.64 -8.13
CA ILE A 108 -5.54 20.19 -7.51
C ILE A 108 -5.84 21.03 -6.27
N GLY A 109 -4.84 21.21 -5.40
CA GLY A 109 -4.98 22.01 -4.20
C GLY A 109 -5.00 23.53 -4.45
N GLY A 110 -4.34 23.99 -5.52
CA GLY A 110 -4.09 25.41 -5.73
C GLY A 110 -3.17 26.01 -4.66
N LEU A 111 -2.31 25.19 -4.05
CA LEU A 111 -1.47 25.55 -2.92
C LEU A 111 0.00 25.65 -3.34
N GLU A 112 0.62 26.77 -3.00
CA GLU A 112 2.08 26.97 -3.14
C GLU A 112 2.80 26.57 -1.83
N VAL A 113 2.71 25.28 -1.51
CA VAL A 113 3.34 24.70 -0.31
C VAL A 113 4.71 24.10 -0.66
N PRO A 114 5.73 24.26 0.20
CA PRO A 114 7.03 23.60 0.01
C PRO A 114 6.88 22.06 -0.01
N VAL A 115 7.24 21.42 -1.13
CA VAL A 115 7.38 19.98 -1.25
C VAL A 115 8.86 19.64 -1.10
N LEU A 116 9.19 18.94 -0.03
CA LEU A 116 10.58 18.57 0.30
C LEU A 116 11.08 17.44 -0.62
N ASP A 117 12.39 17.20 -0.60
CA ASP A 117 12.97 16.08 -1.33
C ASP A 117 12.41 14.76 -0.83
N ILE A 118 12.02 13.89 -1.77
CA ILE A 118 11.41 12.62 -1.44
C ILE A 118 12.35 11.72 -0.63
N LEU A 119 11.86 11.16 0.46
CA LEU A 119 12.61 10.16 1.23
C LEU A 119 12.53 8.81 0.51
N PRO A 120 13.68 8.23 0.13
CA PRO A 120 13.72 6.93 -0.54
C PRO A 120 13.31 5.81 0.42
N SER A 121 12.84 4.69 -0.11
CA SER A 121 12.77 3.45 0.65
C SER A 121 14.18 2.96 1.00
N PRO A 122 14.40 2.35 2.19
CA PRO A 122 15.67 1.70 2.49
C PRO A 122 16.07 0.65 1.45
N ASP A 123 15.09 -0.11 0.97
CA ASP A 123 15.25 -1.12 -0.07
C ASP A 123 14.29 -0.83 -1.22
N ALA A 124 14.80 -0.80 -2.47
CA ALA A 124 13.97 -0.65 -3.67
C ALA A 124 13.40 -1.99 -4.16
N ASP A 125 13.93 -3.10 -3.69
CA ASP A 125 13.52 -4.47 -4.00
C ASP A 125 13.44 -5.29 -2.69
N ARG A 126 12.74 -6.42 -2.73
CA ARG A 126 12.60 -7.37 -1.60
C ARG A 126 11.96 -6.78 -0.33
N TYR A 127 11.33 -5.63 -0.41
CA TYR A 127 10.79 -4.88 0.73
C TYR A 127 9.41 -5.34 1.20
N ARG A 128 8.62 -6.02 0.33
CA ARG A 128 7.24 -6.39 0.67
C ARG A 128 7.19 -7.53 1.68
N ASN A 129 6.74 -7.23 2.89
CA ASN A 129 6.57 -8.22 3.96
C ASN A 129 5.34 -9.12 3.79
N LYS A 130 4.47 -8.87 2.80
CA LYS A 130 3.24 -9.61 2.53
C LYS A 130 3.05 -9.86 1.04
N VAL A 131 2.65 -11.07 0.69
CA VAL A 131 2.25 -11.44 -0.66
C VAL A 131 1.02 -12.35 -0.66
N GLN A 132 0.23 -12.23 -1.71
CA GLN A 132 -0.95 -13.06 -1.98
C GLN A 132 -0.79 -13.62 -3.39
N PHE A 133 -0.19 -14.80 -3.49
CA PHE A 133 -0.01 -15.47 -4.77
C PHE A 133 -1.30 -16.18 -5.19
N PRO A 134 -1.95 -15.82 -6.29
CA PRO A 134 -2.87 -16.75 -6.94
C PRO A 134 -2.11 -18.02 -7.36
N VAL A 135 -2.73 -19.17 -7.14
CA VAL A 135 -2.16 -20.46 -7.54
C VAL A 135 -2.83 -20.90 -8.83
N GLY A 136 -2.04 -21.08 -9.84
CA GLY A 136 -2.49 -21.52 -11.16
C GLY A 136 -1.79 -22.78 -11.63
N ILE A 137 -1.98 -23.07 -12.90
CA ILE A 137 -1.31 -24.16 -13.62
C ILE A 137 -0.50 -23.54 -14.75
N ASP A 138 0.75 -23.92 -14.86
CA ASP A 138 1.62 -23.48 -15.94
C ASP A 138 1.31 -24.19 -17.26
N LYS A 139 2.04 -23.87 -18.34
CA LYS A 139 1.87 -24.47 -19.67
C LYS A 139 2.14 -25.98 -19.72
N ASN A 140 2.80 -26.54 -18.69
CA ASN A 140 3.11 -27.96 -18.59
C ASN A 140 2.11 -28.72 -17.69
N GLY A 141 1.05 -28.05 -17.20
CA GLY A 141 0.06 -28.65 -16.32
C GLY A 141 0.49 -28.72 -14.85
N VAL A 142 1.56 -28.01 -14.44
CA VAL A 142 2.12 -28.04 -13.08
C VAL A 142 1.60 -26.84 -12.27
N PRO A 143 1.22 -27.02 -10.98
CA PRO A 143 0.87 -25.92 -10.11
C PRO A 143 2.00 -24.89 -10.00
N CYS A 144 1.66 -23.61 -10.10
CA CYS A 144 2.61 -22.51 -10.02
C CYS A 144 2.05 -21.32 -9.27
N ILE A 145 2.93 -20.53 -8.62
CA ILE A 145 2.62 -19.21 -8.11
C ILE A 145 2.80 -18.16 -9.22
N GLY A 146 2.07 -17.07 -9.11
CA GLY A 146 2.21 -15.96 -10.05
C GLY A 146 1.43 -14.72 -9.63
N PHE A 147 1.10 -13.90 -10.62
CA PHE A 147 0.25 -12.73 -10.47
C PHE A 147 -0.71 -12.63 -11.64
N TYR A 148 -1.82 -11.94 -11.45
CA TYR A 148 -2.75 -11.69 -12.55
C TYR A 148 -2.16 -10.72 -13.57
N ALA A 149 -2.30 -11.06 -14.85
CA ALA A 149 -2.05 -10.10 -15.93
C ALA A 149 -3.02 -8.92 -15.81
N GLY A 150 -2.56 -7.74 -16.13
CA GLY A 150 -3.33 -6.52 -15.97
C GLY A 150 -4.75 -6.61 -16.56
N ARG A 151 -5.77 -6.26 -15.77
CA ARG A 151 -7.20 -6.29 -16.13
C ARG A 151 -7.75 -7.67 -16.50
N THR A 152 -7.12 -8.74 -16.06
CA THR A 152 -7.56 -10.12 -16.32
C THR A 152 -7.33 -10.99 -15.08
N HIS A 153 -7.93 -12.21 -15.08
CA HIS A 153 -7.65 -13.26 -14.09
C HIS A 153 -6.65 -14.32 -14.62
N ARG A 154 -5.98 -14.04 -15.73
CA ARG A 154 -4.93 -14.92 -16.25
C ARG A 154 -3.68 -14.81 -15.40
N ILE A 155 -3.27 -15.92 -14.80
CA ILE A 155 -2.08 -15.98 -13.96
C ILE A 155 -0.84 -15.97 -14.85
N VAL A 156 0.09 -15.07 -14.56
CA VAL A 156 1.44 -15.02 -15.13
C VAL A 156 2.35 -15.70 -14.12
N PRO A 157 2.90 -16.88 -14.43
CA PRO A 157 3.83 -17.58 -13.53
C PRO A 157 5.02 -16.69 -13.18
N CYS A 158 5.31 -16.55 -11.89
CA CYS A 158 6.40 -15.72 -11.39
C CYS A 158 7.05 -16.38 -10.17
N PRO A 159 8.03 -17.29 -10.38
CA PRO A 159 8.65 -18.04 -9.31
C PRO A 159 9.58 -17.20 -8.42
N ASP A 160 10.07 -16.06 -8.92
CA ASP A 160 10.93 -15.13 -8.16
C ASP A 160 10.52 -13.68 -8.40
N CYS A 161 9.49 -13.22 -7.69
CA CYS A 161 9.13 -11.81 -7.69
C CYS A 161 10.14 -10.99 -6.89
N LYS A 162 10.67 -9.94 -7.50
CA LYS A 162 11.69 -9.07 -6.89
C LYS A 162 11.16 -8.16 -5.78
N LEU A 163 9.84 -8.04 -5.62
CA LEU A 163 9.27 -7.17 -4.57
C LEU A 163 9.26 -7.80 -3.19
N GLN A 164 9.08 -9.15 -3.08
CA GLN A 164 9.09 -9.83 -1.80
C GLN A 164 10.45 -10.47 -1.49
N PRO A 165 10.78 -10.66 -0.18
CA PRO A 165 11.92 -11.47 0.25
C PRO A 165 11.96 -12.84 -0.44
N GLY A 166 13.14 -13.29 -0.85
CA GLY A 166 13.33 -14.55 -1.60
C GLY A 166 12.66 -15.75 -0.92
N VAL A 167 12.77 -15.83 0.40
CA VAL A 167 12.16 -16.90 1.19
C VAL A 167 10.64 -17.04 0.99
N LEU A 168 9.91 -15.94 0.73
CA LEU A 168 8.47 -16.02 0.46
C LEU A 168 8.19 -16.64 -0.92
N ASN A 169 9.03 -16.36 -1.92
CA ASN A 169 8.95 -17.01 -3.23
C ASN A 169 9.29 -18.51 -3.10
N GLU A 170 10.35 -18.86 -2.35
CA GLU A 170 10.76 -20.24 -2.10
C GLU A 170 9.66 -21.06 -1.42
N ILE A 171 9.00 -20.51 -0.39
CA ILE A 171 7.85 -21.15 0.27
C ILE A 171 6.70 -21.36 -0.71
N GLY A 172 6.38 -20.35 -1.53
CA GLY A 172 5.33 -20.46 -2.53
C GLY A 172 5.61 -21.57 -3.56
N ASN A 173 6.85 -21.66 -4.04
CA ASN A 173 7.28 -22.71 -4.97
C ASN A 173 7.28 -24.11 -4.30
N ALA A 174 7.74 -24.22 -3.05
CA ALA A 174 7.71 -25.47 -2.30
C ALA A 174 6.27 -25.99 -2.09
N LEU A 175 5.34 -25.07 -1.81
CA LEU A 175 3.91 -25.38 -1.72
C LEU A 175 3.36 -25.92 -3.05
N CYS A 176 3.68 -25.27 -4.17
CA CYS A 176 3.26 -25.74 -5.49
C CYS A 176 3.85 -27.11 -5.85
N ALA A 177 5.12 -27.36 -5.50
CA ALA A 177 5.73 -28.68 -5.67
C ALA A 177 5.03 -29.76 -4.83
N PHE A 178 4.69 -29.45 -3.56
CA PHE A 178 3.92 -30.35 -2.72
C PHE A 178 2.53 -30.62 -3.30
N PHE A 179 1.82 -29.59 -3.80
CA PHE A 179 0.51 -29.76 -4.43
C PHE A 179 0.59 -30.70 -5.65
N ALA A 180 1.62 -30.53 -6.49
CA ALA A 180 1.85 -31.40 -7.63
C ALA A 180 2.07 -32.87 -7.19
N GLN A 181 2.93 -33.08 -6.19
CA GLN A 181 3.25 -34.41 -5.69
C GLN A 181 2.04 -35.14 -5.08
N GLN A 182 1.17 -34.37 -4.37
CA GLN A 182 0.00 -34.94 -3.67
C GLN A 182 -1.28 -34.88 -4.50
N GLY A 183 -1.23 -34.46 -5.76
CA GLY A 183 -2.41 -34.34 -6.62
C GLY A 183 -3.43 -33.30 -6.15
N ILE A 184 -3.01 -32.30 -5.35
CA ILE A 184 -3.86 -31.20 -4.88
C ILE A 184 -3.99 -30.19 -6.01
N ARG A 185 -5.21 -30.01 -6.53
CA ARG A 185 -5.45 -29.13 -7.68
C ARG A 185 -5.65 -27.69 -7.28
N PRO A 186 -4.99 -26.71 -7.93
CA PRO A 186 -5.38 -25.31 -7.89
C PRO A 186 -6.84 -25.13 -8.29
N TYR A 187 -7.47 -24.09 -7.71
CA TYR A 187 -8.85 -23.73 -8.05
C TYR A 187 -8.87 -23.03 -9.42
N ASP A 188 -9.71 -23.52 -10.29
CA ASP A 188 -9.98 -22.95 -11.58
C ASP A 188 -11.30 -22.16 -11.54
N GLU A 189 -11.24 -20.84 -11.77
CA GLU A 189 -12.40 -19.94 -11.65
C GLU A 189 -13.46 -20.18 -12.75
N GLN A 190 -13.06 -20.72 -13.90
CA GLN A 190 -14.01 -20.98 -15.02
C GLN A 190 -14.84 -22.23 -14.74
N SER A 191 -14.20 -23.31 -14.31
CA SER A 191 -14.89 -24.59 -14.03
C SER A 191 -15.46 -24.68 -12.61
N GLY A 192 -15.03 -23.83 -11.69
CA GLY A 192 -15.36 -23.90 -10.26
C GLY A 192 -14.73 -25.10 -9.54
N LYS A 193 -13.74 -25.77 -10.14
CA LYS A 193 -13.12 -26.98 -9.61
C LYS A 193 -11.75 -26.71 -9.06
N GLY A 194 -11.32 -27.53 -8.09
CA GLY A 194 -10.03 -27.41 -7.41
C GLY A 194 -10.18 -26.97 -5.96
N LEU A 195 -9.06 -26.90 -5.25
CA LEU A 195 -9.03 -26.64 -3.81
C LEU A 195 -8.33 -25.33 -3.46
N VAL A 196 -7.08 -25.16 -3.89
CA VAL A 196 -6.23 -24.03 -3.45
C VAL A 196 -6.39 -22.86 -4.40
N ARG A 197 -6.85 -21.73 -3.87
CA ARG A 197 -7.03 -20.47 -4.63
C ARG A 197 -5.79 -19.59 -4.56
N HIS A 198 -5.31 -19.32 -3.34
CA HIS A 198 -4.17 -18.44 -3.09
C HIS A 198 -3.26 -19.00 -2.00
N ILE A 199 -2.02 -18.61 -2.06
CA ILE A 199 -1.04 -18.73 -0.99
C ILE A 199 -0.79 -17.31 -0.46
N PHE A 200 -1.26 -17.05 0.77
CA PHE A 200 -0.99 -15.81 1.48
C PHE A 200 0.22 -16.04 2.38
N LEU A 201 1.25 -15.22 2.22
CA LEU A 201 2.45 -15.25 3.06
C LEU A 201 2.67 -13.87 3.68
N ARG A 202 3.09 -13.88 4.94
CA ARG A 202 3.49 -12.67 5.66
C ARG A 202 4.76 -12.95 6.46
N ARG A 203 5.71 -12.01 6.43
CA ARG A 203 6.94 -12.07 7.21
C ARG A 203 7.05 -10.84 8.09
N GLY A 204 7.34 -11.00 9.38
CA GLY A 204 7.74 -9.91 10.25
C GLY A 204 9.09 -9.37 9.79
N ALA A 205 9.19 -8.06 9.61
CA ALA A 205 10.42 -7.43 9.12
C ALA A 205 11.53 -7.48 10.18
N HIS A 206 11.20 -7.22 11.43
CA HIS A 206 12.12 -7.24 12.56
C HIS A 206 12.21 -8.63 13.21
N SER A 207 11.07 -9.31 13.41
CA SER A 207 11.05 -10.64 14.05
C SER A 207 11.54 -11.77 13.16
N GLY A 208 11.42 -11.61 11.83
CA GLY A 208 11.70 -12.69 10.87
C GLY A 208 10.65 -13.81 10.85
N GLN A 209 9.66 -13.82 11.75
CA GLN A 209 8.60 -14.82 11.79
C GLN A 209 7.79 -14.84 10.50
N ILE A 210 7.42 -16.06 10.04
CA ILE A 210 6.66 -16.23 8.80
C ILE A 210 5.32 -16.91 9.10
N MET A 211 4.26 -16.30 8.54
CA MET A 211 2.93 -16.89 8.45
C MET A 211 2.70 -17.45 7.05
N VAL A 212 2.21 -18.67 7.00
CA VAL A 212 1.68 -19.32 5.78
C VAL A 212 0.17 -19.47 5.95
N CYS A 213 -0.61 -18.91 5.03
CA CYS A 213 -2.06 -19.07 5.02
C CYS A 213 -2.51 -19.55 3.64
N LEU A 214 -3.06 -20.78 3.59
CA LEU A 214 -3.57 -21.38 2.37
C LEU A 214 -5.04 -21.00 2.20
N VAL A 215 -5.37 -20.27 1.16
CA VAL A 215 -6.77 -19.93 0.86
C VAL A 215 -7.37 -21.03 0.01
N CYS A 216 -8.34 -21.74 0.58
CA CYS A 216 -8.95 -22.91 -0.01
C CYS A 216 -10.45 -22.76 -0.17
N THR A 217 -11.05 -23.55 -1.06
CA THR A 217 -12.52 -23.57 -1.27
C THR A 217 -13.28 -24.30 -0.16
N ARG A 218 -12.61 -25.02 0.71
CA ARG A 218 -13.21 -25.80 1.84
C ARG A 218 -12.20 -25.98 2.98
N ALA A 219 -12.69 -26.30 4.16
CA ALA A 219 -11.90 -26.41 5.40
C ALA A 219 -10.96 -27.62 5.50
N LYS A 220 -11.01 -28.54 4.56
CA LYS A 220 -10.19 -29.78 4.59
C LYS A 220 -9.09 -29.75 3.52
N LEU A 221 -7.83 -29.73 3.98
CA LEU A 221 -6.65 -29.86 3.13
C LEU A 221 -6.13 -31.33 3.23
N PRO A 222 -6.05 -32.08 2.14
CA PRO A 222 -5.39 -33.38 2.14
C PRO A 222 -3.92 -33.27 2.56
N HIS A 223 -3.42 -34.25 3.31
CA HIS A 223 -2.02 -34.31 3.74
C HIS A 223 -1.51 -33.11 4.54
N ALA A 224 -2.40 -32.43 5.31
CA ALA A 224 -2.05 -31.21 6.03
C ALA A 224 -0.89 -31.38 7.03
N GLU A 225 -0.84 -32.49 7.76
CA GLU A 225 0.25 -32.79 8.71
C GLU A 225 1.61 -32.98 8.00
N GLN A 226 1.60 -33.69 6.87
CA GLN A 226 2.82 -33.88 6.05
C GLN A 226 3.30 -32.54 5.49
N LEU A 227 2.37 -31.69 5.02
CA LEU A 227 2.68 -30.34 4.57
C LEU A 227 3.33 -29.51 5.67
N CYS A 228 2.72 -29.47 6.86
CA CYS A 228 3.25 -28.72 8.00
C CYS A 228 4.65 -29.20 8.39
N THR A 229 4.85 -30.50 8.44
CA THR A 229 6.17 -31.11 8.77
C THR A 229 7.22 -30.74 7.72
N ALA A 230 6.90 -30.90 6.43
CA ALA A 230 7.82 -30.58 5.34
C ALA A 230 8.21 -29.09 5.31
N LEU A 231 7.22 -28.19 5.42
CA LEU A 231 7.48 -26.74 5.39
C LEU A 231 8.33 -26.31 6.59
N ARG A 232 8.03 -26.77 7.79
CA ARG A 232 8.79 -26.44 9.00
C ARG A 232 10.23 -26.98 8.98
N GLY A 233 10.41 -28.16 8.42
CA GLY A 233 11.75 -28.74 8.22
C GLY A 233 12.61 -27.94 7.24
N GLN A 234 12.00 -27.40 6.18
CA GLN A 234 12.69 -26.62 5.17
C GLN A 234 12.82 -25.13 5.53
N PHE A 235 11.84 -24.56 6.22
CA PHE A 235 11.75 -23.14 6.57
C PHE A 235 11.50 -22.93 8.07
N PRO A 236 12.53 -23.00 8.91
CA PRO A 236 12.38 -22.91 10.38
C PRO A 236 11.76 -21.61 10.88
N ALA A 237 11.81 -20.53 10.08
CA ALA A 237 11.19 -19.23 10.42
C ALA A 237 9.64 -19.25 10.34
N ILE A 238 9.02 -20.32 9.84
CA ILE A 238 7.57 -20.47 9.82
C ILE A 238 7.06 -20.67 11.25
N SER A 239 6.41 -19.64 11.78
CA SER A 239 5.85 -19.63 13.14
C SER A 239 4.41 -20.11 13.18
N THR A 240 3.66 -19.96 12.07
CA THR A 240 2.27 -20.39 12.01
C THR A 240 1.85 -20.77 10.58
N ILE A 241 0.97 -21.77 10.48
CA ILE A 241 0.35 -22.23 9.23
C ILE A 241 -1.16 -22.29 9.44
N LEU A 242 -1.90 -21.65 8.55
CA LEU A 242 -3.37 -21.59 8.58
C LEU A 242 -3.96 -22.05 7.25
N LEU A 243 -5.21 -22.49 7.33
CA LEU A 243 -6.10 -22.64 6.20
C LEU A 243 -7.22 -21.63 6.33
N ASN A 244 -7.39 -20.78 5.34
CA ASN A 244 -8.50 -19.83 5.24
C ASN A 244 -9.52 -20.37 4.23
N VAL A 245 -10.81 -20.34 4.60
CA VAL A 245 -11.88 -20.84 3.72
C VAL A 245 -12.52 -19.70 2.96
N ASN A 246 -12.39 -19.75 1.63
CA ASN A 246 -13.11 -18.84 0.73
C ASN A 246 -13.73 -19.64 -0.43
N ALA A 247 -14.98 -20.04 -0.26
CA ALA A 247 -15.75 -20.76 -1.28
C ALA A 247 -16.52 -19.82 -2.23
N LYS A 248 -16.52 -18.50 -1.97
CA LYS A 248 -17.33 -17.53 -2.73
C LYS A 248 -16.67 -17.17 -4.07
N SER A 249 -17.49 -16.97 -5.09
CA SER A 249 -17.04 -16.35 -6.35
C SER A 249 -16.94 -14.83 -6.15
N THR A 250 -15.78 -14.35 -5.73
CA THR A 250 -15.53 -12.95 -5.38
C THR A 250 -14.06 -12.59 -5.59
N ASN A 251 -13.79 -11.31 -5.80
CA ASN A 251 -12.43 -10.76 -5.86
C ASN A 251 -11.77 -10.63 -4.47
N VAL A 252 -12.52 -10.84 -3.39
CA VAL A 252 -11.96 -10.87 -2.03
C VAL A 252 -11.17 -12.16 -1.86
N ILE A 253 -9.90 -12.04 -1.50
CA ILE A 253 -8.99 -13.20 -1.42
C ILE A 253 -9.25 -14.02 -0.17
N LEU A 254 -9.30 -13.39 1.01
CA LEU A 254 -9.48 -14.06 2.28
C LEU A 254 -10.97 -14.15 2.66
N GLY A 255 -11.40 -15.33 3.05
CA GLY A 255 -12.69 -15.52 3.73
C GLY A 255 -12.62 -15.19 5.22
N SER A 256 -13.74 -15.28 5.92
CA SER A 256 -13.82 -14.99 7.35
C SER A 256 -13.43 -16.17 8.25
N GLU A 257 -13.42 -17.40 7.73
CA GLU A 257 -13.15 -18.62 8.50
C GLU A 257 -11.67 -19.03 8.37
N ASN A 258 -11.00 -19.20 9.52
CA ASN A 258 -9.61 -19.63 9.59
C ASN A 258 -9.46 -20.88 10.45
N HIS A 259 -8.68 -21.84 10.01
CA HIS A 259 -8.29 -23.06 10.73
C HIS A 259 -6.79 -23.04 10.95
N ILE A 260 -6.34 -23.14 12.19
CA ILE A 260 -4.93 -23.21 12.53
C ILE A 260 -4.47 -24.65 12.30
N LEU A 261 -3.49 -24.84 11.43
CA LEU A 261 -2.84 -26.12 11.18
C LEU A 261 -1.57 -26.28 12.02
N TYR A 262 -0.89 -25.17 12.31
CA TYR A 262 0.29 -25.12 13.17
C TYR A 262 0.48 -23.73 13.77
N GLY A 263 1.02 -23.67 15.00
CA GLY A 263 1.38 -22.42 15.68
C GLY A 263 0.17 -21.65 16.24
N PRO A 264 0.37 -20.37 16.59
CA PRO A 264 -0.64 -19.58 17.32
C PRO A 264 -1.70 -18.93 16.42
N GLY A 265 -1.60 -18.99 15.09
CA GLY A 265 -2.51 -18.33 14.16
C GLY A 265 -2.14 -16.86 13.84
N TYR A 266 -1.03 -16.37 14.37
CA TYR A 266 -0.49 -15.02 14.11
C TYR A 266 1.04 -15.06 14.11
N ILE A 267 1.66 -13.97 13.64
CA ILE A 267 3.07 -13.66 13.85
C ILE A 267 3.19 -12.39 14.68
N GLU A 268 4.32 -12.23 15.33
CA GLU A 268 4.66 -11.00 16.04
C GLU A 268 5.69 -10.20 15.24
N ASP A 269 5.60 -8.87 15.33
CA ASP A 269 6.57 -7.95 14.74
C ASP A 269 6.57 -6.64 15.54
N THR A 270 7.39 -5.67 15.14
CA THR A 270 7.39 -4.31 15.69
C THR A 270 7.31 -3.29 14.56
N LEU A 271 6.69 -2.13 14.81
CA LEU A 271 6.67 -0.98 13.91
C LEU A 271 6.88 0.29 14.74
N CYS A 272 7.98 0.99 14.51
CA CYS A 272 8.39 2.13 15.36
C CYS A 272 8.37 1.82 16.85
N GLY A 273 8.83 0.63 17.26
CA GLY A 273 8.83 0.19 18.66
C GLY A 273 7.49 -0.32 19.18
N VAL A 274 6.38 -0.17 18.44
CA VAL A 274 5.07 -0.71 18.82
C VAL A 274 5.02 -2.20 18.56
N PRO A 275 4.88 -3.07 19.58
CA PRO A 275 4.75 -4.51 19.38
C PRO A 275 3.38 -4.87 18.84
N VAL A 276 3.34 -5.61 17.73
CA VAL A 276 2.10 -5.97 17.04
C VAL A 276 1.96 -7.47 16.88
N ARG A 277 0.71 -7.96 16.91
CA ARG A 277 0.33 -9.30 16.47
C ARG A 277 -0.45 -9.23 15.18
N LEU A 278 -0.01 -9.98 14.19
CA LEU A 278 -0.52 -9.92 12.82
C LEU A 278 -1.15 -11.24 12.44
N GLY A 279 -2.47 -11.27 12.38
CA GLY A 279 -3.25 -12.37 11.80
C GLY A 279 -3.38 -12.24 10.28
N PRO A 280 -4.06 -13.17 9.60
CA PRO A 280 -4.27 -13.09 8.15
C PRO A 280 -5.00 -11.82 7.70
N LEU A 281 -6.01 -11.39 8.45
CA LEU A 281 -6.86 -10.24 8.14
C LEU A 281 -6.33 -8.90 8.65
N SER A 282 -5.27 -8.90 9.49
CA SER A 282 -4.72 -7.65 10.04
C SER A 282 -4.17 -6.76 8.92
N PHE A 283 -4.58 -5.49 8.92
CA PHE A 283 -3.89 -4.48 8.11
C PHE A 283 -2.51 -4.21 8.72
N TYR A 284 -1.50 -4.12 7.88
CA TYR A 284 -0.13 -3.76 8.27
C TYR A 284 0.60 -3.21 7.06
N GLN A 285 1.44 -2.20 7.25
CA GLN A 285 2.21 -1.59 6.17
C GLN A 285 3.13 -2.62 5.51
N VAL A 286 3.04 -2.75 4.19
CA VAL A 286 3.74 -3.83 3.46
C VAL A 286 5.24 -3.60 3.31
N ASN A 287 5.72 -2.38 3.58
CA ASN A 287 7.11 -1.99 3.63
C ASN A 287 7.39 -1.38 5.00
N THR A 288 7.75 -2.22 5.97
CA THR A 288 7.92 -1.83 7.37
C THR A 288 8.97 -0.74 7.53
N LEU A 289 10.15 -0.88 6.92
CA LEU A 289 11.25 0.07 7.09
C LEU A 289 10.94 1.46 6.49
N ALA A 290 10.23 1.51 5.36
CA ALA A 290 9.79 2.78 4.80
C ALA A 290 8.62 3.39 5.59
N ALA A 291 7.73 2.55 6.16
CA ALA A 291 6.66 3.02 7.05
C ALA A 291 7.22 3.63 8.33
N GLU A 292 8.31 3.10 8.87
CA GLU A 292 9.01 3.69 10.02
C GLU A 292 9.57 5.09 9.69
N ARG A 293 10.09 5.30 8.48
CA ARG A 293 10.48 6.64 8.01
C ARG A 293 9.28 7.58 7.91
N LEU A 294 8.17 7.10 7.34
CA LEU A 294 6.93 7.86 7.21
C LEU A 294 6.40 8.30 8.59
N TYR A 295 6.35 7.37 9.56
CA TYR A 295 5.88 7.65 10.92
C TYR A 295 6.87 8.54 11.69
N GLY A 296 8.17 8.41 11.43
CA GLY A 296 9.18 9.33 11.96
C GLY A 296 8.96 10.77 11.51
N VAL A 297 8.60 10.99 10.23
CA VAL A 297 8.23 12.31 9.72
C VAL A 297 6.95 12.81 10.39
N ALA A 298 5.93 11.96 10.53
CA ALA A 298 4.69 12.31 11.20
C ALA A 298 4.93 12.75 12.66
N ALA A 299 5.78 12.02 13.39
CA ALA A 299 6.18 12.37 14.75
C ALA A 299 6.93 13.70 14.82
N GLN A 300 7.88 13.94 13.89
CA GLN A 300 8.58 15.23 13.80
C GLN A 300 7.64 16.40 13.53
N TYR A 301 6.57 16.18 12.74
CA TYR A 301 5.60 17.22 12.43
C TYR A 301 4.61 17.44 13.57
N ALA A 302 4.24 16.40 14.30
CA ALA A 302 3.40 16.50 15.48
C ALA A 302 4.03 17.35 16.57
N GLN A 303 5.35 17.24 16.83
CA GLN A 303 6.08 17.93 17.89
C GLN A 303 5.33 17.87 19.22
N LEU A 304 5.00 16.65 19.64
CA LEU A 304 4.28 16.40 20.88
C LEU A 304 5.09 16.81 22.11
N THR A 305 4.39 17.25 23.12
CA THR A 305 4.90 17.49 24.46
C THR A 305 4.15 16.61 25.48
N PRO A 306 4.70 16.40 26.70
CA PRO A 306 4.04 15.60 27.72
C PRO A 306 2.65 16.10 28.17
N ASP A 307 2.30 17.35 27.86
CA ASP A 307 1.02 17.96 28.21
C ASP A 307 -0.04 17.82 27.10
N ASP A 308 0.36 17.34 25.92
CA ASP A 308 -0.51 17.32 24.73
C ASP A 308 -1.50 16.14 24.71
N THR A 309 -2.65 16.38 24.13
CA THR A 309 -3.60 15.36 23.69
C THR A 309 -3.45 15.15 22.18
N LEU A 310 -3.16 13.92 21.79
CA LEU A 310 -3.12 13.46 20.39
C LEU A 310 -4.43 12.77 20.02
N LEU A 311 -5.11 13.25 19.00
CA LEU A 311 -6.24 12.57 18.37
C LEU A 311 -5.78 11.93 17.05
N ASP A 312 -5.84 10.60 16.97
CA ASP A 312 -5.49 9.79 15.80
C ASP A 312 -6.77 9.27 15.13
N LEU A 313 -7.19 9.95 14.06
CA LEU A 313 -8.37 9.57 13.26
C LEU A 313 -7.94 8.61 12.14
N TYR A 314 -8.72 7.57 11.94
CA TYR A 314 -8.39 6.40 11.10
C TYR A 314 -7.21 5.58 11.64
N CYS A 315 -7.15 5.41 12.96
CA CYS A 315 -5.96 4.90 13.64
C CYS A 315 -5.61 3.43 13.33
N GLY A 316 -6.50 2.66 12.69
CA GLY A 316 -6.30 1.25 12.41
C GLY A 316 -5.99 0.47 13.70
N MET A 317 -4.89 -0.28 13.72
CA MET A 317 -4.41 -0.97 14.92
C MET A 317 -3.57 -0.08 15.86
N GLY A 318 -3.68 1.24 15.70
CA GLY A 318 -3.09 2.25 16.55
C GLY A 318 -1.60 2.54 16.32
N THR A 319 -0.99 2.01 15.27
CA THR A 319 0.47 2.02 15.15
C THR A 319 1.07 3.42 15.01
N ILE A 320 0.40 4.38 14.36
CA ILE A 320 0.90 5.76 14.26
C ILE A 320 0.81 6.44 15.62
N GLY A 321 -0.39 6.52 16.22
CA GLY A 321 -0.58 7.17 17.50
C GLY A 321 0.23 6.53 18.62
N LEU A 322 0.28 5.20 18.71
CA LEU A 322 1.04 4.47 19.72
C LEU A 322 2.55 4.68 19.60
N SER A 323 3.11 4.86 18.39
CA SER A 323 4.53 5.15 18.20
C SER A 323 4.96 6.48 18.85
N MET A 324 4.02 7.35 19.15
CA MET A 324 4.21 8.66 19.77
C MET A 324 3.61 8.75 21.18
N ALA A 325 2.91 7.70 21.65
CA ALA A 325 2.13 7.75 22.87
C ALA A 325 2.96 8.11 24.13
N GLU A 326 4.22 7.73 24.19
CA GLU A 326 5.10 8.09 25.33
C GLU A 326 5.34 9.60 25.42
N GLN A 327 5.23 10.33 24.30
CA GLN A 327 5.54 11.75 24.18
C GLN A 327 4.33 12.65 24.50
N CYS A 328 3.14 12.12 24.74
CA CYS A 328 1.94 12.90 25.01
C CYS A 328 1.28 12.54 26.34
N ARG A 329 0.40 13.41 26.82
CA ARG A 329 -0.42 13.18 28.01
C ARG A 329 -1.48 12.11 27.75
N GLU A 330 -2.15 12.20 26.60
CA GLU A 330 -3.27 11.35 26.24
C GLU A 330 -3.27 11.05 24.73
N LEU A 331 -3.55 9.81 24.38
CA LEU A 331 -3.82 9.35 23.01
C LEU A 331 -5.28 8.95 22.88
N ILE A 332 -5.95 9.51 21.89
CA ILE A 332 -7.33 9.13 21.52
C ILE A 332 -7.28 8.60 20.09
N GLY A 333 -7.63 7.33 19.88
CA GLY A 333 -7.68 6.69 18.55
C GLY A 333 -9.11 6.41 18.13
N VAL A 334 -9.44 6.64 16.87
CA VAL A 334 -10.77 6.36 16.26
C VAL A 334 -10.58 5.51 15.00
N GLU A 335 -11.31 4.41 14.91
CA GLU A 335 -11.29 3.50 13.76
C GLU A 335 -12.66 2.82 13.62
N ILE A 336 -13.09 2.61 12.39
CA ILE A 336 -14.42 2.00 12.10
C ILE A 336 -14.41 0.48 12.22
N VAL A 337 -13.25 -0.17 12.10
CA VAL A 337 -13.10 -1.63 12.10
C VAL A 337 -12.93 -2.16 13.53
N PRO A 338 -13.90 -2.92 14.08
CA PRO A 338 -13.84 -3.39 15.47
C PRO A 338 -12.59 -4.21 15.79
N GLU A 339 -12.17 -5.10 14.90
CA GLU A 339 -10.99 -5.95 15.09
C GLU A 339 -9.68 -5.14 15.13
N ALA A 340 -9.62 -4.00 14.42
CA ALA A 340 -8.50 -3.09 14.46
C ALA A 340 -8.45 -2.36 15.82
N ILE A 341 -9.57 -1.93 16.36
CA ILE A 341 -9.68 -1.33 17.71
C ILE A 341 -9.23 -2.32 18.80
N GLU A 342 -9.68 -3.56 18.74
CA GLU A 342 -9.22 -4.59 19.71
C GLU A 342 -7.70 -4.83 19.57
N SER A 343 -7.18 -4.79 18.35
CA SER A 343 -5.73 -4.85 18.11
C SER A 343 -5.01 -3.63 18.68
N ALA A 344 -5.55 -2.40 18.54
CA ALA A 344 -4.97 -1.17 19.07
C ALA A 344 -4.88 -1.20 20.62
N LYS A 345 -5.96 -1.61 21.29
CA LYS A 345 -5.99 -1.81 22.77
C LYS A 345 -4.96 -2.83 23.22
N ALA A 346 -4.88 -3.97 22.52
CA ALA A 346 -3.92 -5.02 22.82
C ALA A 346 -2.46 -4.58 22.56
N ASN A 347 -2.21 -3.76 21.54
CA ASN A 347 -0.89 -3.19 21.25
C ASN A 347 -0.48 -2.19 22.35
N ALA A 348 -1.40 -1.29 22.76
CA ALA A 348 -1.17 -0.39 23.89
C ALA A 348 -0.81 -1.15 25.17
N ALA A 349 -1.54 -2.22 25.49
CA ALA A 349 -1.27 -3.07 26.64
C ALA A 349 0.12 -3.74 26.58
N ARG A 350 0.57 -4.14 25.37
CA ARG A 350 1.94 -4.72 25.19
C ARG A 350 3.05 -3.69 25.35
N MET A 351 2.77 -2.40 25.10
CA MET A 351 3.73 -1.31 25.38
C MET A 351 3.87 -1.02 26.87
N GLY A 352 2.97 -1.51 27.71
CA GLY A 352 3.00 -1.37 29.15
C GLY A 352 1.81 -0.61 29.73
N GLU A 353 1.64 -0.73 31.03
CA GLU A 353 0.48 -0.18 31.76
C GLU A 353 0.37 1.36 31.61
N ALA A 354 1.50 2.06 31.63
CA ALA A 354 1.52 3.51 31.50
C ALA A 354 0.98 4.00 30.15
N VAL A 355 1.31 3.31 29.05
CA VAL A 355 0.78 3.63 27.71
C VAL A 355 -0.68 3.24 27.61
N ALA A 356 -1.04 2.06 28.10
CA ALA A 356 -2.43 1.59 28.07
C ALA A 356 -3.39 2.52 28.85
N ALA A 357 -2.95 3.01 30.02
CA ALA A 357 -3.78 3.88 30.85
C ALA A 357 -4.09 5.25 30.24
N LYS A 358 -3.22 5.76 29.37
CA LYS A 358 -3.41 7.07 28.72
C LYS A 358 -3.91 6.96 27.27
N SER A 359 -4.19 5.73 26.77
CA SER A 359 -4.65 5.50 25.42
C SER A 359 -6.12 5.06 25.42
N ARG A 360 -6.97 5.81 24.75
CA ARG A 360 -8.39 5.51 24.57
C ARG A 360 -8.70 5.23 23.10
N PHE A 361 -9.43 4.15 22.82
CA PHE A 361 -9.79 3.76 21.45
C PHE A 361 -11.28 3.60 21.29
N PHE A 362 -11.84 4.22 20.24
CA PHE A 362 -13.26 4.24 19.91
C PHE A 362 -13.51 3.56 18.57
N CYS A 363 -14.45 2.61 18.55
CA CYS A 363 -14.91 1.98 17.32
C CYS A 363 -16.07 2.78 16.75
N ALA A 364 -15.77 3.65 15.78
CA ALA A 364 -16.77 4.52 15.14
C ALA A 364 -16.27 5.02 13.78
N ASP A 365 -17.19 5.51 12.95
CA ASP A 365 -16.84 6.30 11.77
C ASP A 365 -16.12 7.59 12.19
N ALA A 366 -15.04 7.95 11.49
CA ALA A 366 -14.17 9.05 11.88
C ALA A 366 -14.91 10.41 11.89
N GLY A 367 -15.78 10.68 10.91
CA GLY A 367 -16.55 11.92 10.84
C GLY A 367 -17.60 12.02 11.96
N GLN A 368 -18.30 10.91 12.25
CA GLN A 368 -19.27 10.86 13.35
C GLN A 368 -18.59 11.03 14.71
N ALA A 369 -17.52 10.26 14.96
CA ALA A 369 -16.79 10.34 16.21
C ALA A 369 -16.13 11.71 16.41
N ALA A 370 -15.48 12.27 15.40
CA ALA A 370 -14.89 13.60 15.48
C ALA A 370 -15.95 14.67 15.76
N THR A 371 -17.14 14.57 15.14
CA THR A 371 -18.26 15.48 15.37
C THR A 371 -18.78 15.39 16.81
N GLN A 372 -18.92 14.18 17.34
CA GLN A 372 -19.35 13.94 18.71
C GLN A 372 -18.32 14.44 19.73
N LEU A 373 -17.03 14.08 19.55
CA LEU A 373 -15.95 14.54 20.43
C LEU A 373 -15.83 16.06 20.46
N ALA A 374 -15.99 16.73 19.31
CA ALA A 374 -16.03 18.18 19.24
C ALA A 374 -17.23 18.78 19.98
N ALA A 375 -18.42 18.17 19.90
CA ALA A 375 -19.61 18.57 20.64
C ALA A 375 -19.49 18.37 22.16
N GLU A 376 -18.74 17.36 22.58
CA GLU A 376 -18.40 17.07 23.98
C GLU A 376 -17.31 18.00 24.53
N GLY A 377 -16.76 18.90 23.71
CA GLY A 377 -15.76 19.88 24.11
C GLY A 377 -14.33 19.36 24.09
N LEU A 378 -14.03 18.30 23.32
CA LEU A 378 -12.64 17.85 23.14
C LEU A 378 -11.87 18.89 22.32
N HIS A 379 -10.73 19.30 22.86
CA HIS A 379 -9.75 20.20 22.21
C HIS A 379 -8.38 19.49 22.18
N PRO A 380 -8.13 18.62 21.19
CA PRO A 380 -6.83 17.99 21.06
C PRO A 380 -5.80 19.02 20.61
N ASP A 381 -4.56 18.88 21.09
CA ASP A 381 -3.46 19.76 20.68
C ASP A 381 -3.01 19.45 19.26
N ILE A 382 -2.98 18.17 18.92
CA ILE A 382 -2.59 17.64 17.61
C ILE A 382 -3.64 16.66 17.10
N VAL A 383 -3.98 16.76 15.82
CA VAL A 383 -4.78 15.78 15.10
C VAL A 383 -3.91 15.10 14.05
N MET A 384 -3.84 13.76 14.12
CA MET A 384 -3.28 12.90 13.09
C MET A 384 -4.40 12.39 12.19
N LEU A 385 -4.21 12.46 10.88
CA LEU A 385 -5.13 11.94 9.85
C LEU A 385 -4.38 10.95 8.96
N ASP A 386 -4.86 9.71 8.85
CA ASP A 386 -4.39 8.72 7.85
C ASP A 386 -5.60 8.11 7.13
N PRO A 387 -6.36 8.92 6.35
CA PRO A 387 -7.59 8.46 5.73
C PRO A 387 -7.36 7.48 4.60
N PRO A 388 -8.40 6.72 4.18
CA PRO A 388 -8.34 5.88 2.98
C PRO A 388 -8.12 6.73 1.72
N ARG A 389 -7.85 6.08 0.58
CA ARG A 389 -7.53 6.72 -0.72
C ARG A 389 -8.51 7.82 -1.18
N LYS A 390 -9.74 7.82 -0.69
CA LYS A 390 -10.74 8.87 -0.99
C LYS A 390 -10.52 10.19 -0.25
N GLY A 391 -9.61 10.22 0.73
CA GLY A 391 -9.40 11.34 1.64
C GLY A 391 -10.45 11.40 2.75
N CYS A 392 -10.45 12.51 3.49
CA CYS A 392 -11.46 12.80 4.52
C CYS A 392 -12.77 13.27 3.88
N ASP A 393 -13.87 13.03 4.58
CA ASP A 393 -15.13 13.69 4.28
C ASP A 393 -15.22 15.08 4.95
N GLU A 394 -16.17 15.87 4.51
CA GLU A 394 -16.37 17.23 5.01
C GLU A 394 -16.75 17.26 6.51
N ALA A 395 -17.46 16.24 7.00
CA ALA A 395 -17.82 16.13 8.40
C ALA A 395 -16.58 15.99 9.29
N THR A 396 -15.64 15.15 8.89
CA THR A 396 -14.35 14.97 9.57
C THR A 396 -13.55 16.28 9.58
N LEU A 397 -13.36 16.91 8.42
CA LEU A 397 -12.60 18.16 8.32
C LEU A 397 -13.24 19.30 9.13
N SER A 398 -14.55 19.45 9.06
CA SER A 398 -15.30 20.45 9.83
C SER A 398 -15.20 20.21 11.35
N ALA A 399 -15.20 18.95 11.80
CA ALA A 399 -15.03 18.63 13.20
C ALA A 399 -13.60 18.95 13.67
N VAL A 400 -12.57 18.65 12.87
CA VAL A 400 -11.18 19.02 13.16
C VAL A 400 -11.03 20.53 13.31
N VAL A 401 -11.61 21.33 12.40
CA VAL A 401 -11.58 22.80 12.50
C VAL A 401 -12.27 23.29 13.78
N ARG A 402 -13.42 22.72 14.17
CA ARG A 402 -14.11 23.07 15.41
C ARG A 402 -13.32 22.73 16.67
N MET A 403 -12.64 21.59 16.70
CA MET A 403 -11.74 21.19 17.80
C MET A 403 -10.51 22.11 17.90
N ALA A 404 -10.17 22.77 16.81
CA ALA A 404 -9.14 23.80 16.72
C ALA A 404 -7.74 23.38 17.21
N PRO A 405 -7.22 22.18 16.80
CA PRO A 405 -5.87 21.78 17.17
C PRO A 405 -4.84 22.79 16.66
N ARG A 406 -3.71 22.93 17.37
CA ARG A 406 -2.63 23.80 16.89
C ARG A 406 -1.95 23.24 15.64
N ARG A 407 -2.00 21.91 15.43
CA ARG A 407 -1.43 21.21 14.26
C ARG A 407 -2.32 20.09 13.78
N VAL A 408 -2.36 19.95 12.47
CA VAL A 408 -2.91 18.80 11.77
C VAL A 408 -1.77 18.16 10.98
N VAL A 409 -1.48 16.89 11.27
CA VAL A 409 -0.52 16.08 10.51
C VAL A 409 -1.32 15.10 9.66
N TYR A 410 -1.22 15.25 8.35
CA TYR A 410 -1.99 14.48 7.39
C TYR A 410 -1.07 13.50 6.64
N VAL A 411 -1.21 12.21 6.90
CA VAL A 411 -0.55 11.13 6.18
C VAL A 411 -1.45 10.69 5.03
N SER A 412 -0.91 10.44 3.84
CA SER A 412 -1.74 10.06 2.71
C SER A 412 -1.02 9.18 1.69
N CYS A 413 -1.72 8.13 1.27
CA CYS A 413 -1.34 7.30 0.13
C CYS A 413 -1.85 7.84 -1.23
N ASN A 414 -2.50 9.01 -1.23
CA ASN A 414 -3.03 9.66 -2.43
C ASN A 414 -2.81 11.18 -2.37
N PRO A 415 -1.73 11.71 -2.94
CA PRO A 415 -1.43 13.14 -2.93
C PRO A 415 -2.55 14.03 -3.47
N ALA A 416 -3.35 13.53 -4.42
CA ALA A 416 -4.45 14.30 -5.01
C ALA A 416 -5.56 14.60 -3.99
N THR A 417 -5.94 13.61 -3.17
CA THR A 417 -6.95 13.81 -2.12
C THR A 417 -6.38 14.59 -0.94
N ALA A 418 -5.11 14.37 -0.59
CA ALA A 418 -4.44 15.19 0.42
C ALA A 418 -4.41 16.67 0.04
N ALA A 419 -4.08 16.98 -1.22
CA ALA A 419 -4.07 18.35 -1.73
C ALA A 419 -5.47 19.00 -1.72
N ARG A 420 -6.52 18.24 -2.08
CA ARG A 420 -7.92 18.71 -1.98
C ARG A 420 -8.31 19.03 -0.54
N ASP A 421 -8.02 18.12 0.38
CA ASP A 421 -8.38 18.26 1.79
C ASP A 421 -7.57 19.38 2.45
N ALA A 422 -6.30 19.53 2.08
CA ALA A 422 -5.45 20.63 2.51
C ALA A 422 -5.99 21.99 2.04
N ALA A 423 -6.44 22.10 0.79
CA ALA A 423 -7.04 23.32 0.28
C ALA A 423 -8.31 23.70 1.03
N TRP A 424 -9.11 22.71 1.42
CA TRP A 424 -10.30 22.95 2.26
C TRP A 424 -9.91 23.46 3.66
N LEU A 425 -8.91 22.85 4.30
CA LEU A 425 -8.41 23.27 5.61
C LEU A 425 -7.78 24.69 5.54
N GLU A 426 -7.06 25.02 4.45
CA GLU A 426 -6.49 26.35 4.23
C GLU A 426 -7.59 27.43 4.21
N GLN A 427 -8.72 27.16 3.56
CA GLN A 427 -9.88 28.05 3.53
C GLN A 427 -10.60 28.16 4.88
N ASN A 428 -10.30 27.25 5.81
CA ASN A 428 -10.95 27.17 7.14
C ASN A 428 -9.99 27.45 8.31
N GLY A 429 -8.96 28.27 8.09
CA GLY A 429 -8.11 28.79 9.15
C GLY A 429 -6.90 27.96 9.52
N TYR A 430 -6.45 27.09 8.62
CA TYR A 430 -5.17 26.38 8.73
C TYR A 430 -4.26 26.79 7.58
N HIS A 431 -2.96 26.68 7.79
CA HIS A 431 -1.95 26.95 6.78
C HIS A 431 -1.11 25.71 6.52
N ALA A 432 -0.95 25.35 5.23
CA ALA A 432 -0.10 24.25 4.80
C ALA A 432 1.38 24.69 4.84
N GLU A 433 2.15 24.15 5.77
CA GLU A 433 3.54 24.56 5.98
C GLU A 433 4.51 23.84 5.04
N LYS A 434 4.38 22.53 4.91
CA LYS A 434 5.27 21.70 4.09
C LYS A 434 4.72 20.29 3.87
N VAL A 435 5.17 19.68 2.78
CA VAL A 435 4.85 18.29 2.40
C VAL A 435 6.13 17.50 2.28
N GLN A 436 6.19 16.34 2.94
CA GLN A 436 7.28 15.37 2.80
C GLN A 436 6.80 14.14 2.03
N PRO A 437 7.19 13.96 0.77
CA PRO A 437 6.97 12.70 0.06
C PRO A 437 7.86 11.58 0.64
N VAL A 438 7.32 10.35 0.66
CA VAL A 438 8.04 9.15 1.12
C VAL A 438 7.74 7.99 0.18
N ASP A 439 8.77 7.32 -0.31
CA ASP A 439 8.58 6.16 -1.18
C ASP A 439 8.39 4.86 -0.38
N LEU A 440 7.13 4.50 -0.12
CA LEU A 440 6.75 3.21 0.47
C LEU A 440 6.68 2.07 -0.54
N PHE A 441 6.52 2.38 -1.82
CA PHE A 441 6.19 1.41 -2.86
C PHE A 441 7.14 1.50 -4.06
N PRO A 442 8.45 1.26 -3.88
CA PRO A 442 9.40 1.21 -4.99
C PRO A 442 8.91 0.35 -6.15
N ARG A 443 9.30 0.73 -7.37
CA ARG A 443 8.93 0.10 -8.64
C ARG A 443 7.46 0.27 -9.03
N THR A 444 6.67 1.01 -8.22
CA THR A 444 5.27 1.32 -8.53
C THR A 444 5.04 2.83 -8.59
N LYS A 445 3.92 3.23 -9.15
CA LYS A 445 3.49 4.63 -9.27
C LYS A 445 3.07 5.29 -7.95
N HIS A 446 2.92 4.53 -6.88
CA HIS A 446 2.39 5.02 -5.61
C HIS A 446 3.46 5.78 -4.83
N CYS A 447 3.05 6.90 -4.24
CA CYS A 447 3.85 7.71 -3.33
C CYS A 447 3.01 8.07 -2.12
N GLU A 448 3.59 7.92 -0.93
CA GLU A 448 3.02 8.44 0.31
C GLU A 448 3.51 9.87 0.53
N CYS A 449 2.75 10.65 1.27
CA CYS A 449 3.22 11.95 1.72
C CYS A 449 2.70 12.28 3.13
N VAL A 450 3.47 13.08 3.86
CA VAL A 450 3.08 13.67 5.14
C VAL A 450 3.00 15.17 4.96
N LEU A 451 1.84 15.74 5.21
CA LEU A 451 1.59 17.18 5.20
C LEU A 451 1.50 17.69 6.63
N LEU A 452 2.20 18.78 6.91
CA LEU A 452 2.03 19.55 8.13
C LEU A 452 1.16 20.79 7.84
N MET A 453 0.12 20.92 8.64
CA MET A 453 -0.68 22.15 8.67
C MET A 453 -0.72 22.71 10.10
N SER A 454 -0.64 24.02 10.24
CA SER A 454 -0.79 24.72 11.50
C SER A 454 -1.99 25.65 11.47
N LYS A 455 -2.58 25.92 12.64
CA LYS A 455 -3.65 26.89 12.78
C LYS A 455 -3.12 28.28 12.44
N ALA A 456 -3.80 29.00 11.54
CA ALA A 456 -3.46 30.37 11.24
C ALA A 456 -3.60 31.25 12.48
N GLN A 457 -2.62 32.16 12.67
CA GLN A 457 -2.63 33.10 13.81
C GLN A 457 -3.66 34.19 13.65
#